data_2e498ccf8ca866fe0d0c91d7065f5852
#
_entry.id   2e498ccf8ca866fe0d0c91d7065f5852
#
_cell.length_a   1.000
_cell.length_b   1.000
_cell.length_c   1.000
_cell.angle_alpha   90.00
_cell.angle_beta   90.00
_cell.angle_gamma   90.00
#
_symmetry.space_group_name_H-M   'P 1'
#
loop_
_entity.id
_entity.type
_entity.pdbx_description
1 polymer ?
#
loop_
_entity_poly.entity_id
_entity_poly.type
_entity_poly.pdbx_seq_one_letter_code
_entity_poly.pdbx_strand_id
1 'polypeptide(L)'
;MTVDRATVRPITLARLVELTHACESAPLTTEDVEDALEVSHRRARAVLLEALRIDLVRIVDQDTEEESYELTPVGRRFLDAVLDEDWSTVSEILQTRSPHYGAFIDVLEDVQPISLDDLLEELQEASSFEAYTFNQTVIEVVGDWAERLGRVNRNAFTGTYYSVVRDTVPSNFPYVVLSVFDDLESSAGVNLQQRYLSIPELREHVCERLGCTRGAFDEALIELVGQNVGKLELSGAPIDTGAKEARFGIKEIRRSTADGLVSTAQSTDQVMAGVEQFDKQYYYLAVHDRDITFDSETTP
;
A
#
# COMPACT_ATOMS: atom_id res chain seq x y z
N MET A 1 -12.69 17.63 23.23
CA MET A 1 -12.71 18.58 22.10
C MET A 1 -11.96 17.93 20.96
N THR A 2 -12.63 17.44 19.93
CA THR A 2 -11.98 17.00 18.69
C THR A 2 -11.29 18.21 18.07
N VAL A 3 -10.00 18.12 17.86
CA VAL A 3 -9.24 19.16 17.16
C VAL A 3 -9.63 19.06 15.70
N ASP A 4 -10.68 19.79 15.31
CA ASP A 4 -11.11 19.89 13.93
C ASP A 4 -10.02 20.65 13.15
N ARG A 5 -9.18 19.88 12.44
CA ARG A 5 -8.12 20.42 11.62
C ARG A 5 -8.36 20.08 10.16
N ALA A 6 -8.34 21.12 9.35
CA ALA A 6 -8.59 21.02 7.92
C ALA A 6 -7.54 20.24 7.12
N THR A 7 -6.45 19.77 7.74
CA THR A 7 -5.35 19.07 7.04
C THR A 7 -4.66 18.01 7.89
N VAL A 8 -4.11 16.97 7.24
CA VAL A 8 -3.34 15.88 7.84
C VAL A 8 -1.91 16.33 8.11
N ARG A 9 -1.32 15.86 9.21
CA ARG A 9 0.13 16.00 9.45
C ARG A 9 0.89 14.87 8.75
N PRO A 10 2.14 15.12 8.32
CA PRO A 10 2.96 14.10 7.67
C PRO A 10 3.52 13.08 8.70
N ILE A 11 2.62 12.30 9.27
CA ILE A 11 2.90 11.24 10.25
C ILE A 11 2.71 9.89 9.55
N THR A 12 3.69 9.01 9.66
CA THR A 12 3.60 7.65 9.13
C THR A 12 2.66 6.80 9.99
N LEU A 13 2.02 5.80 9.38
CA LEU A 13 1.16 4.87 10.10
C LEU A 13 1.92 4.15 11.23
N ALA A 14 3.20 3.79 11.00
CA ALA A 14 4.05 3.19 12.01
C ALA A 14 4.16 4.04 13.28
N ARG A 15 4.28 5.36 13.16
CA ARG A 15 4.35 6.26 14.32
C ARG A 15 3.03 6.34 15.10
N LEU A 16 1.90 6.17 14.44
CA LEU A 16 0.60 6.05 15.12
C LEU A 16 0.49 4.72 15.88
N VAL A 17 0.99 3.64 15.29
CA VAL A 17 1.06 2.31 15.94
C VAL A 17 1.97 2.37 17.17
N GLU A 18 3.19 2.88 17.04
CA GLU A 18 4.15 3.02 18.13
C GLU A 18 3.58 3.86 19.29
N LEU A 19 2.92 4.98 18.96
CA LEU A 19 2.27 5.83 19.98
C LEU A 19 1.15 5.06 20.71
N THR A 20 0.27 4.39 19.98
CA THR A 20 -0.84 3.65 20.61
C THR A 20 -0.32 2.53 21.52
N HIS A 21 0.76 1.86 21.12
CA HIS A 21 1.41 0.86 21.97
C HIS A 21 2.05 1.49 23.22
N ALA A 22 2.75 2.61 23.06
CA ALA A 22 3.35 3.30 24.21
C ALA A 22 2.30 3.74 25.24
N CYS A 23 1.13 4.23 24.76
CA CYS A 23 0.02 4.64 25.63
C CYS A 23 -0.83 3.47 26.18
N GLU A 24 -0.46 2.21 25.95
CA GLU A 24 -1.28 1.04 26.31
C GLU A 24 -1.47 0.91 27.82
N SER A 25 -0.41 1.10 28.60
CA SER A 25 -0.37 0.77 30.02
C SER A 25 -0.68 1.95 30.94
N ALA A 26 -0.42 3.18 30.52
CA ALA A 26 -0.61 4.39 31.32
C ALA A 26 -0.69 5.64 30.43
N PRO A 27 -1.31 6.72 30.93
CA PRO A 27 -1.24 8.02 30.26
C PRO A 27 0.22 8.51 30.18
N LEU A 28 0.58 9.12 29.06
CA LEU A 28 1.93 9.64 28.79
C LEU A 28 1.88 11.14 28.58
N THR A 29 2.90 11.85 29.07
CA THR A 29 3.17 13.27 28.73
C THR A 29 3.82 13.36 27.34
N THR A 30 3.99 14.58 26.82
CA THR A 30 4.73 14.75 25.55
C THR A 30 6.20 14.34 25.70
N GLU A 31 6.81 14.51 26.88
CA GLU A 31 8.19 14.11 27.17
C GLU A 31 8.33 12.57 27.21
N ASP A 32 7.37 11.88 27.84
CA ASP A 32 7.35 10.41 27.84
C ASP A 32 7.22 9.85 26.40
N VAL A 33 6.41 10.48 25.55
CA VAL A 33 6.27 10.09 24.14
C VAL A 33 7.54 10.37 23.33
N GLU A 34 8.25 11.47 23.63
CA GLU A 34 9.55 11.80 23.04
C GLU A 34 10.56 10.68 23.30
N ASP A 35 10.63 10.25 24.54
CA ASP A 35 11.53 9.16 24.99
C ASP A 35 11.08 7.81 24.42
N ALA A 36 9.79 7.47 24.50
CA ALA A 36 9.27 6.18 24.04
C ALA A 36 9.39 5.97 22.53
N LEU A 37 9.24 7.03 21.72
CA LEU A 37 9.35 6.98 20.27
C LEU A 37 10.75 7.37 19.74
N GLU A 38 11.69 7.73 20.62
CA GLU A 38 13.04 8.21 20.28
C GLU A 38 13.01 9.33 19.22
N VAL A 39 12.15 10.34 19.45
CA VAL A 39 11.97 11.46 18.52
C VAL A 39 12.17 12.80 19.23
N SER A 40 12.32 13.88 18.48
CA SER A 40 12.34 15.22 19.03
C SER A 40 10.98 15.64 19.60
N HIS A 41 10.96 16.53 20.60
CA HIS A 41 9.75 17.12 21.18
C HIS A 41 8.75 17.59 20.14
N ARG A 42 9.23 18.30 19.10
CA ARG A 42 8.38 18.76 17.99
C ARG A 42 7.71 17.59 17.26
N ARG A 43 8.41 16.48 17.07
CA ARG A 43 7.89 15.31 16.38
C ARG A 43 6.91 14.55 17.26
N ALA A 44 7.22 14.32 18.54
CA ALA A 44 6.31 13.71 19.52
C ALA A 44 4.98 14.45 19.56
N ARG A 45 5.03 15.80 19.71
CA ARG A 45 3.83 16.64 19.67
C ARG A 45 3.06 16.54 18.35
N ALA A 46 3.73 16.39 17.21
CA ALA A 46 3.05 16.23 15.92
C ALA A 46 2.31 14.89 15.84
N VAL A 47 2.90 13.81 16.34
CA VAL A 47 2.27 12.46 16.39
C VAL A 47 1.06 12.49 17.32
N LEU A 48 1.19 13.04 18.53
CA LEU A 48 0.08 13.20 19.49
C LEU A 48 -1.09 13.99 18.90
N LEU A 49 -0.80 15.10 18.26
CA LEU A 49 -1.84 15.94 17.64
C LEU A 49 -2.53 15.26 16.46
N GLU A 50 -1.85 14.39 15.72
CA GLU A 50 -2.48 13.60 14.67
C GLU A 50 -3.34 12.48 15.25
N ALA A 51 -2.84 11.78 16.27
CA ALA A 51 -3.59 10.74 16.98
C ALA A 51 -4.84 11.30 17.69
N LEU A 52 -4.77 12.51 18.26
CA LEU A 52 -5.94 13.23 18.79
C LEU A 52 -6.96 13.53 17.67
N ARG A 53 -6.50 13.99 16.51
CA ARG A 53 -7.37 14.32 15.38
C ARG A 53 -8.20 13.13 14.91
N ILE A 54 -7.62 11.94 14.91
CA ILE A 54 -8.28 10.69 14.49
C ILE A 54 -8.81 9.85 15.66
N ASP A 55 -8.93 10.45 16.86
CA ASP A 55 -9.54 9.85 18.05
C ASP A 55 -8.83 8.56 18.55
N LEU A 56 -7.53 8.41 18.30
CA LEU A 56 -6.76 7.29 18.89
C LEU A 56 -6.40 7.55 20.35
N VAL A 57 -6.08 8.80 20.68
CA VAL A 57 -5.78 9.23 22.04
C VAL A 57 -6.66 10.41 22.44
N ARG A 58 -6.77 10.63 23.75
CA ARG A 58 -7.42 11.81 24.33
C ARG A 58 -6.54 12.42 25.41
N ILE A 59 -6.74 13.71 25.67
CA ILE A 59 -6.11 14.39 26.80
C ILE A 59 -6.85 13.97 28.08
N VAL A 60 -6.07 13.59 29.08
CA VAL A 60 -6.60 13.32 30.43
C VAL A 60 -6.67 14.64 31.18
N ASP A 61 -7.85 14.98 31.68
CA ASP A 61 -8.04 16.11 32.57
C ASP A 61 -7.41 15.76 33.93
N GLN A 62 -6.17 16.19 34.12
CA GLN A 62 -5.50 16.12 35.43
C GLN A 62 -5.32 17.54 35.93
N ASP A 63 -5.48 17.73 37.27
CA ASP A 63 -5.15 18.98 37.98
C ASP A 63 -3.61 19.29 37.96
N THR A 64 -2.90 18.82 36.94
CA THR A 64 -1.45 18.96 36.75
C THR A 64 -1.15 19.97 35.64
N GLU A 65 -0.02 20.69 35.76
CA GLU A 65 0.41 21.69 34.77
C GLU A 65 0.77 21.08 33.40
N GLU A 66 0.93 19.75 33.29
CA GLU A 66 1.28 19.05 32.05
C GLU A 66 0.12 18.21 31.52
N GLU A 67 -0.16 18.38 30.22
CA GLU A 67 -1.11 17.54 29.49
C GLU A 67 -0.59 16.10 29.41
N SER A 68 -1.41 15.12 29.76
CA SER A 68 -1.15 13.70 29.53
C SER A 68 -2.20 13.10 28.58
N TYR A 69 -1.81 12.07 27.89
CA TYR A 69 -2.56 11.45 26.80
C TYR A 69 -2.78 9.96 27.10
N GLU A 70 -3.99 9.48 26.92
CA GLU A 70 -4.34 8.07 27.06
C GLU A 70 -5.11 7.56 25.85
N LEU A 71 -5.13 6.24 25.67
CA LEU A 71 -5.91 5.61 24.60
C LEU A 71 -7.40 5.86 24.79
N THR A 72 -8.07 6.21 23.69
CA THR A 72 -9.52 6.11 23.60
C THR A 72 -9.97 4.66 23.41
N PRO A 73 -11.27 4.33 23.51
CA PRO A 73 -11.78 3.03 23.09
C PRO A 73 -11.48 2.72 21.62
N VAL A 74 -11.43 3.75 20.76
CA VAL A 74 -11.04 3.61 19.34
C VAL A 74 -9.55 3.28 19.22
N GLY A 75 -8.70 3.99 19.97
CA GLY A 75 -7.27 3.72 20.00
C GLY A 75 -6.93 2.32 20.54
N ARG A 76 -7.71 1.83 21.53
CA ARG A 76 -7.58 0.45 22.02
C ARG A 76 -7.92 -0.56 20.92
N ARG A 77 -9.08 -0.39 20.26
CA ARG A 77 -9.47 -1.25 19.15
C ARG A 77 -8.47 -1.22 17.98
N PHE A 78 -7.89 -0.04 17.70
CA PHE A 78 -6.84 0.11 16.70
C PHE A 78 -5.60 -0.70 17.08
N LEU A 79 -5.13 -0.60 18.33
CA LEU A 79 -3.98 -1.34 18.81
C LEU A 79 -4.23 -2.86 18.79
N ASP A 80 -5.38 -3.31 19.29
CA ASP A 80 -5.77 -4.73 19.28
C ASP A 80 -5.75 -5.27 17.84
N ALA A 81 -6.34 -4.56 16.87
CA ALA A 81 -6.32 -4.95 15.46
C ALA A 81 -4.88 -5.02 14.89
N VAL A 82 -4.00 -4.10 15.26
CA VAL A 82 -2.59 -4.15 14.87
C VAL A 82 -1.88 -5.37 15.46
N LEU A 83 -2.15 -5.70 16.74
CA LEU A 83 -1.55 -6.85 17.41
C LEU A 83 -2.04 -8.19 16.81
N ASP A 84 -3.27 -8.22 16.31
CA ASP A 84 -3.86 -9.37 15.64
C ASP A 84 -3.53 -9.41 14.12
N GLU A 85 -2.80 -8.42 13.61
CA GLU A 85 -2.50 -8.23 12.18
C GLU A 85 -3.77 -8.08 11.30
N ASP A 86 -4.89 -7.65 11.91
CA ASP A 86 -6.14 -7.33 11.21
C ASP A 86 -6.09 -5.95 10.56
N TRP A 87 -5.36 -5.86 9.45
CA TRP A 87 -5.16 -4.61 8.70
C TRP A 87 -6.45 -4.07 8.10
N SER A 88 -7.44 -4.94 7.88
CA SER A 88 -8.78 -4.54 7.43
C SER A 88 -9.48 -3.69 8.48
N THR A 89 -9.52 -4.15 9.73
CA THR A 89 -10.09 -3.38 10.85
C THR A 89 -9.32 -2.07 11.09
N VAL A 90 -7.99 -2.07 10.97
CA VAL A 90 -7.18 -0.84 11.05
C VAL A 90 -7.62 0.17 9.99
N SER A 91 -7.78 -0.28 8.73
CA SER A 91 -8.24 0.56 7.62
C SER A 91 -9.65 1.12 7.86
N GLU A 92 -10.60 0.31 8.33
CA GLU A 92 -11.97 0.75 8.66
C GLU A 92 -12.00 1.83 9.74
N ILE A 93 -11.15 1.69 10.78
CA ILE A 93 -11.00 2.71 11.82
C ILE A 93 -10.51 4.01 11.21
N LEU A 94 -9.48 3.97 10.36
CA LEU A 94 -8.94 5.16 9.71
C LEU A 94 -9.97 5.78 8.76
N GLN A 95 -10.71 4.99 7.97
CA GLN A 95 -11.76 5.47 7.08
C GLN A 95 -12.86 6.21 7.84
N THR A 96 -13.22 5.71 9.02
CA THR A 96 -14.25 6.34 9.86
C THR A 96 -13.74 7.57 10.61
N ARG A 97 -12.47 7.59 11.03
CA ARG A 97 -11.92 8.61 11.94
C ARG A 97 -11.04 9.66 11.26
N SER A 98 -10.54 9.40 10.06
CA SER A 98 -9.80 10.35 9.25
C SER A 98 -10.59 10.71 7.98
N PRO A 99 -11.28 11.87 7.95
CA PRO A 99 -12.03 12.28 6.77
C PRO A 99 -11.19 12.33 5.49
N HIS A 100 -9.90 12.66 5.60
CA HIS A 100 -9.00 12.67 4.45
C HIS A 100 -8.70 11.26 3.93
N TYR A 101 -8.51 10.29 4.84
CA TYR A 101 -8.31 8.89 4.45
C TYR A 101 -9.60 8.31 3.85
N GLY A 102 -10.76 8.58 4.48
CA GLY A 102 -12.06 8.16 3.95
C GLY A 102 -12.29 8.72 2.54
N ALA A 103 -12.15 10.03 2.36
CA ALA A 103 -12.30 10.67 1.06
C ALA A 103 -11.35 10.11 -0.01
N PHE A 104 -10.09 9.84 0.35
CA PHE A 104 -9.11 9.24 -0.55
C PHE A 104 -9.55 7.85 -1.02
N ILE A 105 -10.03 6.99 -0.11
CA ILE A 105 -10.52 5.65 -0.45
C ILE A 105 -11.78 5.75 -1.31
N ASP A 106 -12.77 6.56 -0.90
CA ASP A 106 -14.06 6.69 -1.58
C ASP A 106 -13.88 7.18 -3.03
N VAL A 107 -13.08 8.24 -3.24
CA VAL A 107 -12.83 8.75 -4.60
C VAL A 107 -12.04 7.74 -5.44
N LEU A 108 -11.05 7.05 -4.84
CA LEU A 108 -10.27 6.07 -5.57
C LEU A 108 -11.12 4.87 -6.03
N GLU A 109 -12.08 4.42 -5.22
CA GLU A 109 -12.99 3.32 -5.60
C GLU A 109 -13.83 3.67 -6.83
N ASP A 110 -14.16 4.95 -7.04
CA ASP A 110 -14.99 5.41 -8.14
C ASP A 110 -14.21 5.63 -9.46
N VAL A 111 -12.94 6.14 -9.36
CA VAL A 111 -12.24 6.67 -10.56
C VAL A 111 -10.91 5.98 -10.89
N GLN A 112 -10.61 4.86 -10.24
CA GLN A 112 -9.35 4.12 -10.43
C GLN A 112 -9.21 3.44 -11.82
N PRO A 113 -7.98 3.24 -12.33
CA PRO A 113 -6.69 3.73 -11.79
C PRO A 113 -6.51 5.23 -12.07
N ILE A 114 -5.85 5.96 -11.17
CA ILE A 114 -5.75 7.41 -11.27
C ILE A 114 -4.36 7.92 -10.88
N SER A 115 -3.87 8.98 -11.55
CA SER A 115 -2.63 9.64 -11.17
C SER A 115 -2.79 10.47 -9.88
N LEU A 116 -1.68 10.84 -9.24
CA LEU A 116 -1.72 11.67 -8.05
C LEU A 116 -2.33 13.05 -8.34
N ASP A 117 -2.01 13.64 -9.49
CA ASP A 117 -2.48 14.97 -9.87
C ASP A 117 -3.99 14.98 -10.16
N ASP A 118 -4.48 14.01 -10.92
CA ASP A 118 -5.91 13.86 -11.21
C ASP A 118 -6.70 13.53 -9.93
N LEU A 119 -6.16 12.68 -9.04
CA LEU A 119 -6.78 12.38 -7.75
C LEU A 119 -6.88 13.63 -6.85
N LEU A 120 -5.86 14.49 -6.88
CA LEU A 120 -5.90 15.76 -6.16
C LEU A 120 -7.00 16.69 -6.71
N GLU A 121 -7.17 16.75 -8.03
CA GLU A 121 -8.22 17.53 -8.69
C GLU A 121 -9.61 17.01 -8.29
N GLU A 122 -9.85 15.69 -8.37
CA GLU A 122 -11.11 15.07 -7.96
C GLU A 122 -11.45 15.35 -6.49
N LEU A 123 -10.47 15.22 -5.58
CA LEU A 123 -10.66 15.48 -4.15
C LEU A 123 -10.93 16.96 -3.84
N GLN A 124 -10.40 17.89 -4.63
CA GLN A 124 -10.62 19.33 -4.46
C GLN A 124 -11.95 19.79 -5.05
N GLU A 125 -12.43 19.13 -6.10
CA GLU A 125 -13.70 19.46 -6.76
C GLU A 125 -14.92 18.83 -6.07
N ALA A 126 -14.72 17.75 -5.31
CA ALA A 126 -15.80 17.06 -4.62
C ALA A 126 -16.41 17.92 -3.51
N SER A 127 -17.62 18.42 -3.72
CA SER A 127 -18.34 19.31 -2.78
C SER A 127 -18.58 18.70 -1.39
N SER A 128 -18.58 17.35 -1.29
CA SER A 128 -18.71 16.63 -0.02
C SER A 128 -17.51 16.82 0.91
N PHE A 129 -16.38 17.32 0.39
CA PHE A 129 -15.13 17.48 1.13
C PHE A 129 -14.67 18.94 1.26
N GLU A 130 -15.52 19.92 0.97
CA GLU A 130 -15.20 21.37 1.04
C GLU A 130 -14.63 21.83 2.40
N ALA A 131 -14.98 21.14 3.48
CA ALA A 131 -14.47 21.45 4.82
C ALA A 131 -13.00 21.02 5.04
N TYR A 132 -12.42 20.24 4.13
CA TYR A 132 -11.09 19.65 4.25
C TYR A 132 -10.14 20.18 3.18
N THR A 133 -8.87 20.33 3.54
CA THR A 133 -7.85 20.81 2.61
C THR A 133 -7.04 19.63 2.09
N PHE A 134 -7.11 19.37 0.79
CA PHE A 134 -6.29 18.40 0.09
C PHE A 134 -5.14 19.09 -0.64
N ASN A 135 -3.96 18.52 -0.52
CA ASN A 135 -2.77 18.88 -1.26
C ASN A 135 -1.93 17.61 -1.49
N GLN A 136 -0.91 17.70 -2.30
CA GLN A 136 -0.04 16.55 -2.62
C GLN A 136 0.47 15.83 -1.37
N THR A 137 0.95 16.58 -0.36
CA THR A 137 1.46 15.98 0.89
C THR A 137 0.38 15.18 1.63
N VAL A 138 -0.85 15.68 1.68
CA VAL A 138 -1.97 14.95 2.30
C VAL A 138 -2.23 13.65 1.58
N ILE A 139 -2.31 13.68 0.24
CA ILE A 139 -2.54 12.48 -0.57
C ILE A 139 -1.40 11.46 -0.40
N GLU A 140 -0.16 11.92 -0.43
CA GLU A 140 1.00 11.05 -0.21
C GLU A 140 0.98 10.39 1.18
N VAL A 141 0.53 11.09 2.22
CA VAL A 141 0.43 10.54 3.59
C VAL A 141 -0.69 9.51 3.70
N VAL A 142 -1.91 9.84 3.26
CA VAL A 142 -3.04 8.91 3.36
C VAL A 142 -2.88 7.75 2.39
N GLY A 143 -2.30 7.98 1.21
CA GLY A 143 -1.92 6.94 0.27
C GLY A 143 -0.86 5.99 0.84
N ASP A 144 0.16 6.52 1.54
CA ASP A 144 1.14 5.69 2.26
C ASP A 144 0.48 4.81 3.33
N TRP A 145 -0.53 5.32 4.05
CA TRP A 145 -1.30 4.52 5.00
C TRP A 145 -2.09 3.41 4.28
N ALA A 146 -2.77 3.74 3.18
CA ALA A 146 -3.59 2.80 2.43
C ALA A 146 -2.76 1.69 1.75
N GLU A 147 -1.59 2.05 1.18
CA GLU A 147 -0.65 1.10 0.60
C GLU A 147 -0.13 0.10 1.65
N ARG A 148 0.25 0.60 2.85
CA ARG A 148 0.76 -0.25 3.94
C ARG A 148 -0.28 -1.22 4.48
N LEU A 149 -1.54 -0.82 4.45
CA LEU A 149 -2.67 -1.65 4.87
C LEU A 149 -3.18 -2.60 3.77
N GLY A 150 -2.55 -2.58 2.59
CA GLY A 150 -2.92 -3.43 1.47
C GLY A 150 -4.27 -3.09 0.82
N ARG A 151 -4.83 -1.89 1.12
CA ARG A 151 -6.10 -1.43 0.51
C ARG A 151 -5.91 -0.85 -0.88
N VAL A 152 -4.74 -0.30 -1.10
CA VAL A 152 -4.36 0.39 -2.33
C VAL A 152 -2.96 -0.05 -2.72
N ASN A 153 -2.70 -0.11 -4.01
CA ASN A 153 -1.34 -0.15 -4.52
C ASN A 153 -1.07 1.10 -5.37
N ARG A 154 0.19 1.46 -5.41
CA ARG A 154 0.68 2.43 -6.37
C ARG A 154 1.53 1.71 -7.40
N ASN A 155 1.16 1.80 -8.66
CA ASN A 155 1.93 1.20 -9.75
C ASN A 155 3.34 1.77 -9.75
N ALA A 156 4.33 0.89 -9.67
CA ALA A 156 5.74 1.27 -9.49
C ALA A 156 6.37 1.96 -10.71
N PHE A 157 5.76 1.81 -11.88
CA PHE A 157 6.24 2.38 -13.16
C PHE A 157 5.47 3.65 -13.54
N THR A 158 4.15 3.65 -13.43
CA THR A 158 3.29 4.78 -13.82
C THR A 158 3.05 5.76 -12.67
N GLY A 159 3.07 5.28 -11.42
CA GLY A 159 2.74 6.05 -10.23
C GLY A 159 1.25 6.21 -9.99
N THR A 160 0.39 5.55 -10.76
CA THR A 160 -1.06 5.54 -10.60
C THR A 160 -1.48 4.75 -9.37
N TYR A 161 -2.51 5.24 -8.68
CA TYR A 161 -3.14 4.54 -7.55
C TYR A 161 -4.28 3.66 -8.04
N TYR A 162 -4.43 2.49 -7.43
CA TYR A 162 -5.56 1.59 -7.67
C TYR A 162 -5.91 0.78 -6.42
N SER A 163 -7.19 0.44 -6.25
CA SER A 163 -7.67 -0.37 -5.13
C SER A 163 -7.28 -1.83 -5.28
N VAL A 164 -6.84 -2.44 -4.20
CA VAL A 164 -6.64 -3.88 -4.10
C VAL A 164 -7.92 -4.50 -3.52
N VAL A 165 -8.69 -5.15 -4.37
CA VAL A 165 -10.00 -5.68 -4.01
C VAL A 165 -10.03 -7.21 -3.90
N ARG A 166 -8.92 -7.87 -4.25
CA ARG A 166 -8.82 -9.34 -4.19
C ARG A 166 -7.37 -9.82 -3.98
N ASP A 167 -7.26 -10.94 -3.33
CA ASP A 167 -6.02 -11.67 -3.07
C ASP A 167 -5.82 -12.89 -3.99
N THR A 168 -6.74 -13.07 -4.96
CA THR A 168 -6.69 -14.10 -6.00
C THR A 168 -6.90 -13.46 -7.37
N VAL A 169 -6.60 -14.19 -8.44
CA VAL A 169 -6.85 -13.71 -9.80
C VAL A 169 -8.18 -14.23 -10.35
N PRO A 170 -8.89 -13.45 -11.17
CA PRO A 170 -10.12 -13.91 -11.82
C PRO A 170 -9.80 -14.85 -12.99
N SER A 171 -10.82 -15.61 -13.43
CA SER A 171 -10.70 -16.60 -14.53
C SER A 171 -10.24 -16.01 -15.87
N ASN A 172 -10.39 -14.70 -16.09
CA ASN A 172 -9.90 -14.01 -17.28
C ASN A 172 -8.42 -13.55 -17.18
N PHE A 173 -7.71 -13.92 -16.12
CA PHE A 173 -6.30 -13.58 -15.89
C PHE A 173 -5.41 -13.82 -17.12
N PRO A 174 -5.45 -14.98 -17.81
CA PRO A 174 -4.61 -15.22 -18.98
C PRO A 174 -4.82 -14.20 -20.10
N TYR A 175 -6.08 -13.81 -20.33
CA TYR A 175 -6.40 -12.82 -21.36
C TYR A 175 -5.88 -11.44 -21.00
N VAL A 176 -5.95 -11.07 -19.72
CA VAL A 176 -5.41 -9.79 -19.24
C VAL A 176 -3.89 -9.78 -19.34
N VAL A 177 -3.21 -10.88 -18.97
CA VAL A 177 -1.76 -11.04 -19.14
C VAL A 177 -1.35 -10.86 -20.60
N LEU A 178 -2.01 -11.55 -21.54
CA LEU A 178 -1.71 -11.42 -22.96
C LEU A 178 -2.00 -10.02 -23.50
N SER A 179 -3.11 -9.41 -23.07
CA SER A 179 -3.45 -8.04 -23.49
C SER A 179 -2.41 -7.02 -23.02
N VAL A 180 -2.00 -7.10 -21.75
CA VAL A 180 -0.96 -6.22 -21.20
C VAL A 180 0.38 -6.48 -21.89
N PHE A 181 0.71 -7.75 -22.13
CA PHE A 181 1.93 -8.13 -22.86
C PHE A 181 1.96 -7.46 -24.23
N ASP A 182 0.87 -7.52 -25.00
CA ASP A 182 0.78 -6.91 -26.33
C ASP A 182 0.86 -5.37 -26.28
N ASP A 183 0.27 -4.73 -25.27
CA ASP A 183 0.33 -3.28 -25.08
C ASP A 183 1.76 -2.82 -24.77
N LEU A 184 2.46 -3.52 -23.89
CA LEU A 184 3.85 -3.21 -23.51
C LEU A 184 4.81 -3.48 -24.67
N GLU A 185 4.64 -4.59 -25.40
CA GLU A 185 5.42 -4.88 -26.61
C GLU A 185 5.26 -3.78 -27.67
N SER A 186 4.04 -3.30 -27.86
CA SER A 186 3.72 -2.24 -28.83
C SER A 186 4.33 -0.91 -28.45
N SER A 187 4.42 -0.60 -27.16
CA SER A 187 4.95 0.65 -26.63
C SER A 187 6.47 0.74 -26.71
N ALA A 188 7.15 -0.40 -26.73
CA ALA A 188 8.63 -0.48 -26.78
C ALA A 188 9.25 -0.07 -28.14
N GLY A 189 8.43 0.21 -29.17
CA GLY A 189 8.86 0.76 -30.47
C GLY A 189 9.16 -0.29 -31.55
N VAL A 190 8.95 0.09 -32.81
CA VAL A 190 8.82 -0.73 -34.01
C VAL A 190 10.04 -1.60 -34.41
N ASN A 191 11.16 -1.54 -33.69
CA ASN A 191 12.40 -2.18 -34.14
C ASN A 191 12.95 -3.32 -33.26
N LEU A 192 12.30 -3.63 -32.16
CA LEU A 192 12.66 -4.79 -31.35
C LEU A 192 11.38 -5.59 -31.10
N GLN A 193 11.18 -6.66 -31.84
CA GLN A 193 10.34 -7.75 -31.37
C GLN A 193 11.00 -8.29 -30.10
N GLN A 194 10.77 -7.58 -29.01
CA GLN A 194 11.18 -8.06 -27.68
C GLN A 194 10.24 -9.22 -27.35
N ARG A 195 10.68 -10.42 -27.67
CA ARG A 195 9.97 -11.67 -27.32
C ARG A 195 9.89 -11.87 -25.81
N TYR A 196 10.58 -11.05 -25.02
CA TYR A 196 10.74 -11.17 -23.58
C TYR A 196 10.37 -9.84 -22.92
N LEU A 197 9.30 -9.86 -22.12
CA LEU A 197 8.90 -8.71 -21.29
C LEU A 197 9.30 -8.91 -19.84
N SER A 198 9.63 -7.81 -19.16
CA SER A 198 9.91 -7.77 -17.73
C SER A 198 8.68 -8.19 -16.92
N ILE A 199 8.82 -9.24 -16.10
CA ILE A 199 7.75 -9.70 -15.22
C ILE A 199 7.34 -8.62 -14.20
N PRO A 200 8.27 -7.87 -13.57
CA PRO A 200 7.89 -6.76 -12.69
C PRO A 200 6.96 -5.74 -13.35
N GLU A 201 7.27 -5.30 -14.55
CA GLU A 201 6.45 -4.32 -15.28
C GLU A 201 5.10 -4.93 -15.69
N LEU A 202 5.10 -6.15 -16.21
CA LEU A 202 3.88 -6.89 -16.53
C LEU A 202 2.99 -7.08 -15.29
N ARG A 203 3.59 -7.44 -14.14
CA ARG A 203 2.91 -7.56 -12.86
C ARG A 203 2.18 -6.29 -12.47
N GLU A 204 2.87 -5.15 -12.48
CA GLU A 204 2.30 -3.87 -12.07
C GLU A 204 1.09 -3.50 -12.93
N HIS A 205 1.18 -3.64 -14.25
CA HIS A 205 0.07 -3.34 -15.15
C HIS A 205 -1.09 -4.33 -15.06
N VAL A 206 -0.82 -5.62 -14.86
CA VAL A 206 -1.88 -6.63 -14.69
C VAL A 206 -2.58 -6.46 -13.34
N CYS A 207 -1.83 -6.25 -12.26
CA CYS A 207 -2.40 -6.00 -10.93
C CYS A 207 -3.29 -4.74 -10.93
N GLU A 208 -2.86 -3.67 -11.60
CA GLU A 208 -3.64 -2.46 -11.77
C GLU A 208 -4.98 -2.73 -12.49
N ARG A 209 -4.97 -3.49 -13.59
CA ARG A 209 -6.18 -3.84 -14.34
C ARG A 209 -7.13 -4.76 -13.60
N LEU A 210 -6.59 -5.65 -12.77
CA LEU A 210 -7.39 -6.67 -12.08
C LEU A 210 -7.76 -6.28 -10.64
N GLY A 211 -7.12 -5.27 -10.06
CA GLY A 211 -7.26 -4.93 -8.65
C GLY A 211 -6.81 -6.07 -7.72
N CYS A 212 -5.79 -6.82 -8.09
CA CYS A 212 -5.28 -7.95 -7.31
C CYS A 212 -3.94 -7.65 -6.66
N THR A 213 -3.57 -8.46 -5.66
CA THR A 213 -2.27 -8.37 -5.02
C THR A 213 -1.14 -8.84 -5.96
N ARG A 214 0.08 -8.36 -5.73
CA ARG A 214 1.28 -8.80 -6.46
C ARG A 214 1.57 -10.28 -6.24
N GLY A 215 1.32 -10.79 -5.01
CA GLY A 215 1.46 -12.21 -4.69
C GLY A 215 0.51 -13.09 -5.51
N ALA A 216 -0.77 -12.70 -5.60
CA ALA A 216 -1.75 -13.43 -6.41
C ALA A 216 -1.36 -13.48 -7.90
N PHE A 217 -0.80 -12.40 -8.43
CA PHE A 217 -0.25 -12.41 -9.80
C PHE A 217 0.90 -13.39 -9.93
N ASP A 218 1.87 -13.37 -9.01
CA ASP A 218 3.07 -14.22 -9.09
C ASP A 218 2.71 -15.72 -9.03
N GLU A 219 1.84 -16.11 -8.11
CA GLU A 219 1.35 -17.47 -7.99
C GLU A 219 0.61 -17.92 -9.26
N ALA A 220 -0.31 -17.08 -9.74
CA ALA A 220 -1.08 -17.37 -10.94
C ALA A 220 -0.22 -17.40 -12.22
N LEU A 221 0.82 -16.58 -12.32
CA LEU A 221 1.73 -16.59 -13.46
C LEU A 221 2.54 -17.88 -13.51
N ILE A 222 3.04 -18.36 -12.35
CA ILE A 222 3.77 -19.62 -12.26
C ILE A 222 2.87 -20.77 -12.69
N GLU A 223 1.63 -20.80 -12.22
CA GLU A 223 0.65 -21.82 -12.58
C GLU A 223 0.31 -21.75 -14.08
N LEU A 224 0.04 -20.57 -14.61
CA LEU A 224 -0.25 -20.37 -16.02
C LEU A 224 0.87 -20.87 -16.93
N VAL A 225 2.12 -20.56 -16.60
CA VAL A 225 3.28 -21.04 -17.37
C VAL A 225 3.42 -22.55 -17.25
N GLY A 226 3.21 -23.11 -16.06
CA GLY A 226 3.24 -24.56 -15.83
C GLY A 226 2.22 -25.34 -16.66
N GLN A 227 1.02 -24.78 -16.85
CA GLN A 227 -0.05 -25.36 -17.69
C GLN A 227 0.21 -25.18 -19.20
N ASN A 228 1.07 -24.24 -19.60
CA ASN A 228 1.32 -23.85 -21.00
C ASN A 228 2.77 -24.02 -21.43
N VAL A 229 3.39 -25.14 -21.04
CA VAL A 229 4.78 -25.44 -21.40
C VAL A 229 4.98 -25.44 -22.92
N GLY A 230 6.00 -24.71 -23.39
CA GLY A 230 6.30 -24.53 -24.81
C GLY A 230 5.51 -23.43 -25.50
N LYS A 231 4.46 -22.89 -24.86
CA LYS A 231 3.71 -21.71 -25.34
C LYS A 231 4.13 -20.46 -24.57
N LEU A 232 4.37 -20.59 -23.27
CA LEU A 232 4.91 -19.56 -22.39
C LEU A 232 6.26 -20.02 -21.84
N GLU A 233 7.19 -19.10 -21.66
CA GLU A 233 8.53 -19.37 -21.16
C GLU A 233 8.94 -18.32 -20.13
N LEU A 234 9.42 -18.78 -18.96
CA LEU A 234 10.10 -17.95 -17.99
C LEU A 234 11.60 -17.93 -18.29
N SER A 235 12.18 -16.75 -18.38
CA SER A 235 13.63 -16.59 -18.62
C SER A 235 14.31 -15.88 -17.46
N GLY A 236 15.52 -16.35 -17.12
CA GLY A 236 16.35 -15.75 -16.09
C GLY A 236 16.89 -14.38 -16.49
N ALA A 237 17.21 -13.56 -15.52
CA ALA A 237 17.65 -12.18 -15.73
C ALA A 237 19.07 -11.93 -15.30
N PRO A 238 19.70 -10.91 -15.85
CA PRO A 238 20.74 -10.17 -15.17
C PRO A 238 20.08 -9.25 -14.13
N ILE A 239 20.39 -9.49 -12.87
CA ILE A 239 19.84 -8.85 -11.66
C ILE A 239 19.99 -7.31 -11.61
N ASP A 240 20.74 -6.68 -12.53
CA ASP A 240 21.34 -5.36 -12.30
C ASP A 240 20.72 -4.20 -13.09
N THR A 241 19.79 -4.43 -14.00
CA THR A 241 19.27 -3.36 -14.86
C THR A 241 17.92 -2.81 -14.47
N GLY A 242 17.06 -3.62 -13.84
CA GLY A 242 15.68 -3.27 -13.58
C GLY A 242 15.47 -2.35 -12.38
N ALA A 243 16.29 -2.44 -11.33
CA ALA A 243 16.13 -1.61 -10.11
C ALA A 243 16.22 -0.09 -10.35
N LYS A 244 16.71 0.32 -11.52
CA LYS A 244 16.80 1.74 -11.90
C LYS A 244 15.52 2.28 -12.55
N GLU A 245 14.60 1.43 -12.97
CA GLU A 245 13.39 1.81 -13.71
C GLU A 245 12.18 1.99 -12.78
N ALA A 246 12.14 1.27 -11.66
CA ALA A 246 11.06 1.44 -10.69
C ALA A 246 11.18 2.77 -9.95
N ARG A 247 10.11 3.56 -9.99
CA ARG A 247 10.02 4.87 -9.30
C ARG A 247 9.50 4.73 -7.89
N PHE A 248 8.73 3.68 -7.59
CA PHE A 248 8.04 3.47 -6.34
C PHE A 248 8.27 2.04 -5.85
N GLY A 249 8.57 1.88 -4.57
CA GLY A 249 8.71 0.57 -3.92
C GLY A 249 7.40 0.06 -3.34
N ILE A 250 7.42 -1.19 -2.87
CA ILE A 250 6.32 -1.77 -2.09
C ILE A 250 6.39 -1.22 -0.66
N LYS A 251 5.24 -0.78 -0.13
CA LYS A 251 5.10 -0.31 1.24
C LYS A 251 4.30 -1.30 2.05
N GLU A 252 4.88 -1.75 3.14
CA GLU A 252 4.25 -2.68 4.07
C GLU A 252 4.48 -2.24 5.51
N ILE A 253 3.60 -2.66 6.41
CA ILE A 253 3.86 -2.67 7.84
C ILE A 253 4.06 -4.13 8.24
N ARG A 254 5.17 -4.39 8.94
CA ARG A 254 5.44 -5.71 9.52
C ARG A 254 5.75 -5.54 10.99
N ARG A 255 5.23 -6.44 11.80
CA ARG A 255 5.66 -6.54 13.19
C ARG A 255 7.12 -7.01 13.23
N SER A 256 7.94 -6.29 13.96
CA SER A 256 9.33 -6.69 14.16
C SER A 256 9.43 -7.71 15.30
N THR A 257 10.21 -8.76 15.09
CA THR A 257 10.59 -9.72 16.14
C THR A 257 11.83 -9.28 16.92
N ALA A 258 12.49 -8.20 16.51
CA ALA A 258 13.66 -7.61 17.14
C ALA A 258 13.32 -6.21 17.66
N ASP A 259 14.00 -5.71 18.63
CA ASP A 259 13.94 -4.43 19.37
C ASP A 259 13.00 -3.27 18.92
N GLY A 260 12.26 -3.40 17.83
CA GLY A 260 11.26 -2.43 17.35
C GLY A 260 9.91 -3.08 17.17
N LEU A 261 8.83 -2.42 17.62
CA LEU A 261 7.48 -2.95 17.53
C LEU A 261 7.01 -3.11 16.08
N VAL A 262 7.44 -2.21 15.21
CA VAL A 262 6.98 -2.13 13.82
C VAL A 262 8.15 -1.82 12.91
N SER A 263 8.33 -2.61 11.85
CA SER A 263 9.18 -2.24 10.72
C SER A 263 8.31 -1.80 9.54
N THR A 264 8.71 -0.72 8.88
CA THR A 264 8.08 -0.29 7.64
C THR A 264 8.99 -0.64 6.48
N ALA A 265 8.56 -1.57 5.64
CA ALA A 265 9.29 -1.89 4.42
C ALA A 265 8.83 -0.99 3.27
N GLN A 266 9.80 -0.39 2.60
CA GLN A 266 9.64 0.18 1.27
C GLN A 266 10.80 -0.35 0.46
N SER A 267 10.55 -1.30 -0.44
CA SER A 267 11.61 -2.00 -1.16
C SER A 267 11.38 -1.95 -2.67
N THR A 268 12.23 -1.21 -3.35
CA THR A 268 12.32 -1.25 -4.81
C THR A 268 12.75 -2.64 -5.29
N ASP A 269 13.59 -3.33 -4.54
CA ASP A 269 14.06 -4.65 -4.89
C ASP A 269 12.93 -5.68 -4.94
N GLN A 270 11.92 -5.57 -4.06
CA GLN A 270 10.75 -6.44 -4.08
C GLN A 270 9.86 -6.19 -5.30
N VAL A 271 9.66 -4.92 -5.69
CA VAL A 271 8.92 -4.59 -6.92
C VAL A 271 9.63 -5.12 -8.15
N MET A 272 10.95 -4.98 -8.17
CA MET A 272 11.80 -5.39 -9.30
C MET A 272 12.18 -6.86 -9.28
N ALA A 273 11.80 -7.61 -8.25
CA ALA A 273 12.00 -9.06 -8.22
C ALA A 273 11.13 -9.75 -9.29
N GLY A 274 11.72 -10.71 -9.97
CA GLY A 274 10.96 -11.63 -10.82
C GLY A 274 10.18 -12.65 -9.98
N VAL A 275 9.60 -13.64 -10.65
CA VAL A 275 8.96 -14.77 -9.96
C VAL A 275 10.00 -15.82 -9.60
N GLU A 276 9.79 -16.50 -8.48
CA GLU A 276 10.68 -17.55 -8.00
C GLU A 276 10.05 -18.94 -8.22
N GLN A 277 10.78 -19.83 -8.89
CA GLN A 277 10.36 -21.21 -9.10
C GLN A 277 11.60 -22.13 -9.07
N PHE A 278 11.53 -23.25 -8.34
CA PHE A 278 12.62 -24.22 -8.21
C PHE A 278 13.96 -23.59 -7.75
N ASP A 279 13.91 -22.73 -6.74
CA ASP A 279 15.07 -21.99 -6.21
C ASP A 279 15.80 -21.11 -7.25
N LYS A 280 15.08 -20.70 -8.29
CA LYS A 280 15.58 -19.79 -9.34
C LYS A 280 14.64 -18.62 -9.53
N GLN A 281 15.21 -17.45 -9.73
CA GLN A 281 14.47 -16.26 -10.07
C GLN A 281 14.38 -16.10 -11.58
N TYR A 282 13.17 -15.86 -12.07
CA TYR A 282 12.86 -15.59 -13.47
C TYR A 282 12.34 -14.16 -13.60
N TYR A 283 12.96 -13.42 -14.47
CA TYR A 283 12.71 -11.98 -14.59
C TYR A 283 11.91 -11.62 -15.85
N TYR A 284 11.93 -12.47 -16.86
CA TYR A 284 11.24 -12.24 -18.12
C TYR A 284 10.23 -13.33 -18.44
N LEU A 285 9.12 -12.91 -19.06
CA LEU A 285 8.14 -13.76 -19.70
C LEU A 285 8.28 -13.65 -21.23
N ALA A 286 8.28 -14.79 -21.94
CA ALA A 286 8.11 -14.85 -23.37
C ALA A 286 6.81 -15.55 -23.73
N VAL A 287 6.12 -15.05 -24.77
CA VAL A 287 4.92 -15.63 -25.34
C VAL A 287 5.22 -16.16 -26.74
N HIS A 288 5.23 -17.48 -26.90
CA HIS A 288 5.47 -18.17 -28.18
C HIS A 288 4.17 -18.52 -28.90
N ASP A 289 3.10 -18.80 -28.15
CA ASP A 289 1.77 -19.10 -28.66
C ASP A 289 0.71 -18.45 -27.75
N ARG A 290 -0.32 -17.89 -28.35
CA ARG A 290 -1.43 -17.21 -27.64
C ARG A 290 -2.63 -18.11 -27.37
N ASP A 291 -2.65 -19.33 -27.92
CA ASP A 291 -3.65 -20.35 -27.59
C ASP A 291 -3.29 -21.03 -26.27
N ILE A 292 -3.53 -20.30 -25.16
CA ILE A 292 -3.20 -20.75 -23.81
C ILE A 292 -4.45 -21.22 -23.05
N THR A 293 -4.22 -22.14 -22.12
CA THR A 293 -5.25 -22.68 -21.21
C THR A 293 -4.92 -22.29 -19.77
N PHE A 294 -5.95 -22.07 -18.96
CA PHE A 294 -5.80 -21.79 -17.55
C PHE A 294 -6.99 -22.36 -16.78
N ASP A 295 -6.73 -23.41 -16.05
CA ASP A 295 -7.67 -23.96 -15.09
C ASP A 295 -7.22 -23.52 -13.70
N SER A 296 -7.78 -22.42 -13.20
CA SER A 296 -7.56 -22.04 -11.80
C SER A 296 -8.22 -23.14 -10.95
N GLU A 297 -7.44 -23.90 -10.22
CA GLU A 297 -7.97 -24.79 -9.19
C GLU A 297 -8.65 -23.90 -8.15
N THR A 298 -9.96 -23.71 -8.30
CA THR A 298 -10.80 -23.14 -7.26
C THR A 298 -10.80 -24.16 -6.14
N THR A 299 -9.88 -24.03 -5.19
CA THR A 299 -9.97 -24.77 -3.93
C THR A 299 -11.27 -24.33 -3.25
N PRO A 300 -12.16 -25.27 -2.92
CA PRO A 300 -13.50 -25.00 -2.39
C PRO A 300 -13.46 -24.38 -1.00
#